data_98f1759a51e1e44a0916bf38c87340d6
#
_entry.id   98f1759a51e1e44a0916bf38c87340d6
#
_cell.length_a   1.000
_cell.length_b   1.000
_cell.length_c   1.000
_cell.angle_alpha   90.00
_cell.angle_beta   90.00
_cell.angle_gamma   90.00
#
_symmetry.space_group_name_H-M   'P 1'
#
loop_
_entity.id
_entity.type
_entity.pdbx_description
1 polymer ?
#
loop_
_entity_poly.entity_id
_entity_poly.type
_entity_poly.pdbx_seq_one_letter_code
_entity_poly.pdbx_strand_id
1 'polypeptide(L)' 'SKKSRVKNAIKKFNASIAAKDIALAESLLPETVSIIDRAKSDGVYHKNTAARKIATISRSLSNLKAENN' A
#
# COMPACT_ATOMS: atom_id res chain seq x y z
N SER A 1 5.01 -4.46 16.30
CA SER A 1 3.64 -4.05 16.53
C SER A 1 2.87 -4.00 15.21
N LYS A 2 1.54 -3.95 15.31
CA LYS A 2 0.68 -3.92 14.11
C LYS A 2 0.91 -2.66 13.28
N LYS A 3 1.13 -1.53 13.92
CA LYS A 3 1.43 -0.28 13.21
C LYS A 3 2.75 -0.37 12.46
N SER A 4 3.76 -1.00 13.04
CA SER A 4 5.05 -1.19 12.37
C SER A 4 4.90 -2.06 11.13
N ARG A 5 4.06 -3.11 11.21
CA ARG A 5 3.80 -3.97 10.07
C ARG A 5 3.20 -3.18 8.90
N VAL A 6 2.22 -2.32 9.18
CA VAL A 6 1.60 -1.47 8.16
C VAL A 6 2.64 -0.53 7.57
N LYS A 7 3.41 0.15 8.42
CA LYS A 7 4.45 1.07 7.95
C LYS A 7 5.48 0.37 7.07
N ASN A 8 5.91 -0.83 7.47
CA ASN A 8 6.90 -1.59 6.70
C ASN A 8 6.34 -2.02 5.36
N ALA A 9 5.08 -2.46 5.31
CA ALA A 9 4.44 -2.86 4.07
C ALA A 9 4.32 -1.68 3.11
N ILE A 10 3.89 -0.53 3.60
CA ILE A 10 3.77 0.69 2.80
C ILE A 10 5.14 1.14 2.32
N LYS A 11 6.15 1.07 3.18
CA LYS A 11 7.52 1.44 2.83
C LYS A 11 8.06 0.58 1.68
N LYS A 12 7.83 -0.73 1.75
CA LYS A 12 8.23 -1.66 0.67
C LYS A 12 7.51 -1.32 -0.62
N PHE A 13 6.22 -1.05 -0.53
CA PHE A 13 5.43 -0.67 -1.71
C PHE A 13 5.96 0.62 -2.31
N ASN A 14 6.18 1.64 -1.49
CA ASN A 14 6.70 2.92 -1.97
C ASN A 14 8.08 2.78 -2.59
N ALA A 15 8.93 1.88 -2.06
CA ALA A 15 10.24 1.61 -2.64
C ALA A 15 10.11 1.02 -4.05
N SER A 16 9.14 0.13 -4.26
CA SER A 16 8.90 -0.43 -5.60
C SER A 16 8.42 0.65 -6.57
N ILE A 17 7.60 1.58 -6.11
CA ILE A 17 7.15 2.72 -6.92
C ILE A 17 8.33 3.62 -7.27
N ALA A 18 9.19 3.93 -6.31
CA ALA A 18 10.36 4.77 -6.53
C ALA A 18 11.33 4.13 -7.53
N ALA A 19 11.44 2.81 -7.51
CA ALA A 19 12.25 2.04 -8.45
C ALA A 19 11.57 1.88 -9.81
N LYS A 20 10.31 2.30 -9.92
CA LYS A 20 9.49 2.16 -11.13
C LYS A 20 9.31 0.69 -11.53
N ASP A 21 9.28 -0.19 -10.54
CA ASP A 21 9.11 -1.63 -10.74
C ASP A 21 7.63 -1.98 -10.63
N ILE A 22 6.91 -1.88 -11.75
CA ILE A 22 5.47 -2.11 -11.79
C ILE A 22 5.13 -3.54 -11.37
N ALA A 23 5.88 -4.51 -11.87
CA ALA A 23 5.62 -5.92 -11.55
C ALA A 23 5.70 -6.17 -10.04
N LEU A 24 6.71 -5.62 -9.40
CA LEU A 24 6.87 -5.76 -7.95
C LEU A 24 5.76 -5.01 -7.21
N ALA A 25 5.44 -3.79 -7.64
CA ALA A 25 4.38 -3.00 -7.02
C ALA A 25 3.03 -3.71 -7.12
N GLU A 26 2.72 -4.29 -8.28
CA GLU A 26 1.48 -5.05 -8.46
C GLU A 26 1.44 -6.27 -7.56
N SER A 27 2.57 -6.93 -7.38
CA SER A 27 2.68 -8.07 -6.49
C SER A 27 2.49 -7.67 -5.03
N LEU A 28 3.01 -6.52 -4.64
CA LEU A 28 2.92 -6.04 -3.26
C LEU A 28 1.57 -5.41 -2.92
N LEU A 29 0.84 -4.92 -3.92
CA LEU A 29 -0.40 -4.18 -3.68
C LEU A 29 -1.43 -5.00 -2.87
N PRO A 30 -1.83 -6.23 -3.29
CA PRO A 30 -2.82 -6.98 -2.54
C PRO A 30 -2.35 -7.33 -1.13
N GLU A 31 -1.07 -7.63 -0.99
CA GLU A 31 -0.49 -7.92 0.32
C GLU A 31 -0.55 -6.70 1.24
N THR A 32 -0.18 -5.53 0.72
CA THR A 32 -0.21 -4.29 1.49
C THR A 32 -1.65 -3.93 1.89
N VAL A 33 -2.59 -4.07 0.95
CA VAL A 33 -4.02 -3.83 1.23
C VAL A 33 -4.51 -4.77 2.33
N SER A 34 -4.15 -6.03 2.25
CA SER A 34 -4.51 -7.04 3.25
C SER A 34 -4.01 -6.66 4.64
N ILE A 35 -2.78 -6.20 4.73
CA ILE A 35 -2.17 -5.79 6.00
C ILE A 35 -2.90 -4.57 6.58
N ILE A 36 -3.24 -3.60 5.74
CA ILE A 36 -3.98 -2.41 6.16
C ILE A 36 -5.38 -2.80 6.64
N ASP A 37 -6.05 -3.67 5.88
CA ASP A 37 -7.38 -4.16 6.23
C ASP A 37 -7.36 -4.90 7.58
N ARG A 38 -6.36 -5.70 7.82
CA ARG A 38 -6.22 -6.43 9.08
C ARG A 38 -6.02 -5.45 10.24
N ALA A 39 -5.21 -4.42 10.04
CA ALA A 39 -4.99 -3.40 11.06
C ALA A 39 -6.31 -2.66 11.38
N LYS A 40 -7.13 -2.41 10.37
CA LYS A 40 -8.45 -1.83 10.56
C LYS A 40 -9.34 -2.74 11.42
N SER A 41 -9.38 -4.02 11.09
CA SER A 41 -10.18 -5.01 11.82
C SER A 41 -9.73 -5.15 13.27
N ASP A 42 -8.43 -4.99 13.51
CA ASP A 42 -7.85 -5.08 14.84
C ASP A 42 -7.99 -3.77 15.66
N GLY A 43 -8.59 -2.76 15.08
CA GLY A 43 -8.81 -1.49 15.77
C GLY A 43 -7.60 -0.58 15.81
N VAL A 44 -6.54 -0.90 15.05
CA VAL A 44 -5.32 -0.08 15.00
C VAL A 44 -5.57 1.22 14.24
N TYR A 45 -6.37 1.15 13.19
CA TYR A 45 -6.74 2.29 12.38
C TYR A 45 -8.25 2.41 12.25
N HIS A 46 -8.74 3.64 12.24
CA HIS A 46 -10.13 3.90 11.88
C HIS A 46 -10.35 3.56 10.41
N LYS A 47 -11.59 3.18 10.06
CA LYS A 47 -11.93 2.80 8.67
C LYS A 47 -11.55 3.87 7.65
N ASN A 48 -11.73 5.15 8.01
CA ASN A 48 -11.39 6.25 7.11
C ASN A 48 -9.88 6.33 6.87
N THR A 49 -9.08 6.12 7.92
CA THR A 49 -7.62 6.13 7.80
C THR A 49 -7.14 4.97 6.94
N ALA A 50 -7.70 3.79 7.15
CA ALA A 50 -7.34 2.61 6.36
C ALA A 50 -7.71 2.81 4.89
N ALA A 51 -8.91 3.30 4.61
CA ALA A 51 -9.37 3.56 3.25
C ALA A 51 -8.46 4.58 2.56
N ARG A 52 -8.05 5.62 3.27
CA ARG A 52 -7.16 6.65 2.73
C ARG A 52 -5.80 6.08 2.38
N LYS A 53 -5.24 5.23 3.24
CA LYS A 53 -3.96 4.57 2.97
C LYS A 53 -4.04 3.67 1.73
N ILE A 54 -5.10 2.90 1.63
CA ILE A 54 -5.33 2.02 0.47
C ILE A 54 -5.48 2.84 -0.80
N ALA A 55 -6.24 3.93 -0.75
CA ALA A 55 -6.41 4.82 -1.90
C ALA A 55 -5.09 5.43 -2.34
N THR A 56 -4.25 5.83 -1.39
CA THR A 56 -2.94 6.43 -1.70
C THR A 56 -2.03 5.46 -2.45
N ILE A 57 -1.90 4.23 -1.96
CA ILE A 57 -1.04 3.24 -2.61
C ILE A 57 -1.59 2.82 -3.97
N SER A 58 -2.91 2.66 -4.09
CA SER A 58 -3.55 2.32 -5.36
C SER A 58 -3.33 3.41 -6.40
N ARG A 59 -3.45 4.67 -5.99
CA ARG A 59 -3.21 5.81 -6.87
C ARG A 59 -1.76 5.87 -7.33
N SER A 60 -0.82 5.62 -6.42
CA SER A 60 0.61 5.62 -6.75
C SER A 60 0.92 4.60 -7.85
N LEU A 61 0.36 3.41 -7.74
CA LEU A 61 0.56 2.39 -8.77
C LEU A 61 -0.10 2.78 -10.08
N SER A 62 -1.31 3.30 -10.03
CA SER A 62 -2.03 3.76 -11.22
C SER A 62 -1.24 4.83 -11.96
N ASN A 63 -0.70 5.81 -11.23
CA ASN A 63 0.11 6.87 -11.81
C ASN A 63 1.38 6.32 -12.45
N LEU A 64 2.02 5.35 -11.80
CA LEU A 64 3.23 4.74 -12.35
C LEU A 64 2.94 4.01 -13.66
N LYS A 65 1.83 3.27 -13.71
CA LYS A 65 1.42 2.60 -14.95
C LYS A 65 1.14 3.59 -16.06
N ALA A 66 0.50 4.71 -15.73
CA ALA A 66 0.20 5.75 -16.70
C ALA A 66 1.48 6.38 -17.26
N GLU A 67 2.48 6.59 -16.41
CA GLU A 67 3.77 7.13 -16.83
C GLU A 67 4.50 6.22 -17.80
N ASN A 68 4.32 4.91 -17.64
CA ASN A 68 5.03 3.92 -18.44
C ASN A 68 4.33 3.61 -19.78
N ASN A 69 3.15 4.14 -19.97
CA ASN A 69 2.44 4.02 -21.24
C ASN A 69 2.69 5.25 -22.07
#